data_4412f6e428157995a520c87db21720f6
#
_entry.id   4412f6e428157995a520c87db21720f6
#
_cell.length_a   1.000
_cell.length_b   1.000
_cell.length_c   1.000
_cell.angle_alpha   90.00
_cell.angle_beta   90.00
_cell.angle_gamma   90.00
#
_symmetry.space_group_name_H-M   'P 1'
#
loop_
_entity.id
_entity.type
_entity.pdbx_description
1 polymer ?
#
loop_
_entity_poly.entity_id
_entity_poly.type
_entity_poly.pdbx_seq_one_letter_code
_entity_poly.pdbx_strand_id
1 'polypeptide(L)'
;MVENKKLLLGICGSPRNEGTEFAVQYALNYAHEKFNFETDFWTVRAKKINFCINCDYCVNEKKGCVFKDDMLELYPKLESAKFLLFGTPVFQGNLSAQLKAVMDRCRALVAKNPIVFKEKYGVALAVGGDRSGGQEIAIRTILDFYQQNHIFSLSGGAFGANLGASLWSRDLGGNGVQKDEEGLRAIRKIIKRMAELKDGN
;
A
#
# COMPACT_ATOMS: atom_id res chain seq x y z
N MET A 1 0.24 -12.91 -16.96
CA MET A 1 -1.14 -12.75 -16.44
C MET A 1 -1.74 -11.54 -17.09
N VAL A 2 -3.05 -11.57 -17.37
CA VAL A 2 -3.76 -10.40 -17.91
C VAL A 2 -3.95 -9.41 -16.76
N GLU A 3 -3.56 -8.15 -16.97
CA GLU A 3 -3.77 -7.09 -15.99
C GLU A 3 -5.28 -6.83 -15.80
N ASN A 4 -5.76 -6.92 -14.57
CA ASN A 4 -7.14 -6.56 -14.28
C ASN A 4 -7.23 -5.03 -14.08
N LYS A 5 -7.76 -4.34 -15.08
CA LYS A 5 -7.86 -2.86 -15.11
C LYS A 5 -8.72 -2.26 -13.99
N LYS A 6 -9.48 -3.07 -13.27
CA LYS A 6 -10.37 -2.63 -12.17
C LYS A 6 -9.91 -3.11 -10.79
N LEU A 7 -8.84 -3.92 -10.71
CA LEU A 7 -8.39 -4.49 -9.44
C LEU A 7 -7.59 -3.47 -8.62
N LEU A 8 -8.08 -3.19 -7.42
CA LEU A 8 -7.40 -2.46 -6.35
C LEU A 8 -6.89 -3.45 -5.31
N LEU A 9 -5.57 -3.56 -5.19
CA LEU A 9 -4.92 -4.35 -4.15
C LEU A 9 -4.58 -3.47 -2.95
N GLY A 10 -5.17 -3.78 -1.80
CA GLY A 10 -4.81 -3.19 -0.51
C GLY A 10 -3.76 -4.03 0.20
N ILE A 11 -2.65 -3.40 0.55
CA ILE A 11 -1.54 -4.03 1.28
C ILE A 11 -1.43 -3.40 2.65
N CYS A 12 -1.65 -4.20 3.70
CA CYS A 12 -1.55 -3.77 5.09
C CYS A 12 -0.18 -4.14 5.67
N GLY A 13 0.64 -3.13 5.96
CA GLY A 13 1.95 -3.26 6.58
C GLY A 13 1.93 -3.39 8.11
N SER A 14 0.76 -3.62 8.72
CA SER A 14 0.65 -3.80 10.18
C SER A 14 0.74 -5.28 10.55
N PRO A 15 1.58 -5.63 11.56
CA PRO A 15 1.59 -6.97 12.13
C PRO A 15 0.39 -7.25 13.05
N ARG A 16 -0.46 -6.25 13.32
CA ARG A 16 -1.64 -6.36 14.18
C ARG A 16 -2.93 -6.16 13.39
N ASN A 17 -4.00 -6.85 13.81
CA ASN A 17 -5.35 -6.60 13.31
C ASN A 17 -5.98 -5.42 14.07
N GLU A 18 -5.53 -4.20 13.72
CA GLU A 18 -5.87 -2.97 14.43
C GLU A 18 -6.13 -1.81 13.44
N GLY A 19 -5.83 -0.58 13.84
CA GLY A 19 -6.18 0.64 13.10
C GLY A 19 -5.74 0.67 11.64
N THR A 20 -4.55 0.17 11.31
CA THR A 20 -4.08 0.15 9.91
C THR A 20 -4.90 -0.84 9.06
N GLU A 21 -5.17 -2.04 9.58
CA GLU A 21 -5.98 -3.02 8.87
C GLU A 21 -7.40 -2.49 8.65
N PHE A 22 -8.00 -1.88 9.70
CA PHE A 22 -9.29 -1.20 9.57
C PHE A 22 -9.27 -0.12 8.47
N ALA A 23 -8.25 0.74 8.44
CA ALA A 23 -8.16 1.81 7.44
C ALA A 23 -8.04 1.28 6.00
N VAL A 24 -7.23 0.24 5.79
CA VAL A 24 -7.10 -0.40 4.46
C VAL A 24 -8.41 -1.06 4.05
N GLN A 25 -9.05 -1.81 4.94
CA GLN A 25 -10.34 -2.45 4.65
C GLN A 25 -11.45 -1.40 4.38
N TYR A 26 -11.50 -0.32 5.16
CA TYR A 26 -12.42 0.79 4.92
C TYR A 26 -12.24 1.38 3.51
N ALA A 27 -10.98 1.59 3.09
CA ALA A 27 -10.67 2.10 1.76
C ALA A 27 -11.13 1.15 0.65
N LEU A 28 -10.86 -0.16 0.80
CA LEU A 28 -11.27 -1.20 -0.16
C LEU A 28 -12.80 -1.30 -0.26
N ASN A 29 -13.49 -1.33 0.87
CA ASN A 29 -14.95 -1.37 0.91
C ASN A 29 -15.55 -0.13 0.25
N TYR A 30 -15.04 1.05 0.58
CA TYR A 30 -15.49 2.31 -0.04
C TYR A 30 -15.25 2.33 -1.56
N ALA A 31 -14.11 1.82 -2.03
CA ALA A 31 -13.81 1.70 -3.45
C ALA A 31 -14.78 0.74 -4.16
N HIS A 32 -15.07 -0.39 -3.54
CA HIS A 32 -16.02 -1.37 -4.07
C HIS A 32 -17.44 -0.81 -4.13
N GLU A 33 -17.97 -0.33 -3.01
CA GLU A 33 -19.36 0.10 -2.88
C GLU A 33 -19.69 1.36 -3.69
N LYS A 34 -18.75 2.33 -3.77
CA LYS A 34 -19.02 3.62 -4.41
C LYS A 34 -18.54 3.71 -5.85
N PHE A 35 -17.54 2.92 -6.23
CA PHE A 35 -16.89 3.05 -7.53
C PHE A 35 -16.73 1.71 -8.27
N ASN A 36 -17.30 0.63 -7.74
CA ASN A 36 -17.28 -0.69 -8.38
C ASN A 36 -15.87 -1.17 -8.77
N PHE A 37 -14.91 -0.97 -7.84
CA PHE A 37 -13.61 -1.63 -7.96
C PHE A 37 -13.74 -3.12 -7.63
N GLU A 38 -13.01 -3.95 -8.34
CA GLU A 38 -12.63 -5.26 -7.81
C GLU A 38 -11.55 -5.04 -6.76
N THR A 39 -11.67 -5.67 -5.60
CA THR A 39 -10.75 -5.45 -4.49
C THR A 39 -10.12 -6.75 -4.02
N ASP A 40 -8.84 -6.70 -3.69
CA ASP A 40 -8.11 -7.78 -3.05
C ASP A 40 -7.34 -7.21 -1.86
N PHE A 41 -7.14 -8.03 -0.84
CA PHE A 41 -6.46 -7.63 0.39
C PHE A 41 -5.31 -8.58 0.71
N TRP A 42 -4.18 -8.00 1.12
CA TRP A 42 -3.06 -8.74 1.63
C TRP A 42 -2.44 -8.04 2.85
N THR A 43 -1.96 -8.79 3.83
CA THR A 43 -1.41 -8.26 5.08
C THR A 43 -0.12 -8.97 5.47
N VAL A 44 0.79 -8.24 6.10
CA VAL A 44 2.01 -8.81 6.69
C VAL A 44 1.74 -9.59 7.98
N ARG A 45 0.53 -9.46 8.55
CA ARG A 45 0.15 -10.13 9.80
C ARG A 45 0.21 -11.64 9.65
N ALA A 46 0.91 -12.28 10.58
CA ALA A 46 1.16 -13.72 10.60
C ALA A 46 1.89 -14.27 9.34
N LYS A 47 2.56 -13.38 8.58
CA LYS A 47 3.37 -13.78 7.42
C LYS A 47 4.85 -13.85 7.76
N LYS A 48 5.51 -14.86 7.21
CA LYS A 48 6.97 -15.00 7.26
C LYS A 48 7.57 -14.28 6.06
N ILE A 49 8.21 -13.15 6.29
CA ILE A 49 8.82 -12.32 5.25
C ILE A 49 10.27 -12.07 5.64
N ASN A 50 11.20 -12.63 4.88
CA ASN A 50 12.62 -12.36 5.07
C ASN A 50 13.00 -11.00 4.47
N PHE A 51 13.97 -10.33 5.07
CA PHE A 51 14.52 -9.09 4.55
C PHE A 51 15.31 -9.35 3.26
N CYS A 52 15.35 -8.37 2.36
CA CYS A 52 16.27 -8.41 1.23
C CYS A 52 17.71 -8.33 1.72
N ILE A 53 18.55 -9.29 1.34
CA ILE A 53 19.97 -9.35 1.69
C ILE A 53 20.87 -8.91 0.53
N ASN A 54 20.29 -8.36 -0.52
CA ASN A 54 21.00 -7.89 -1.72
C ASN A 54 21.95 -8.93 -2.36
N CYS A 55 21.54 -10.20 -2.35
CA CYS A 55 22.36 -11.32 -2.87
C CYS A 55 22.42 -11.42 -4.41
N ASP A 56 21.74 -10.53 -5.10
CA ASP A 56 21.62 -10.46 -6.57
C ASP A 56 21.06 -11.71 -7.28
N TYR A 57 20.62 -12.72 -6.54
CA TYR A 57 20.03 -13.93 -7.14
C TYR A 57 18.90 -13.60 -8.12
N CYS A 58 17.97 -12.71 -7.74
CA CYS A 58 16.85 -12.32 -8.60
C CYS A 58 17.30 -11.58 -9.87
N VAL A 59 18.40 -10.85 -9.83
CA VAL A 59 18.97 -10.13 -10.97
C VAL A 59 19.67 -11.08 -11.93
N ASN A 60 20.46 -12.00 -11.39
CA ASN A 60 21.27 -12.94 -12.17
C ASN A 60 20.40 -14.05 -12.79
N GLU A 61 19.50 -14.65 -11.99
CA GLU A 61 18.68 -15.79 -12.43
C GLU A 61 17.36 -15.38 -13.10
N LYS A 62 16.82 -14.18 -12.80
CA LYS A 62 15.52 -13.68 -13.28
C LYS A 62 14.34 -14.63 -12.99
N LYS A 63 14.49 -15.50 -12.00
CA LYS A 63 13.51 -16.53 -11.60
C LYS A 63 12.75 -16.19 -10.31
N GLY A 64 12.83 -14.93 -9.86
CA GLY A 64 12.25 -14.48 -8.59
C GLY A 64 13.28 -14.43 -7.46
N CYS A 65 12.80 -14.38 -6.21
CA CYS A 65 13.69 -14.26 -5.04
C CYS A 65 14.24 -15.62 -4.62
N VAL A 66 15.44 -15.62 -4.01
CA VAL A 66 16.03 -16.81 -3.40
C VAL A 66 15.20 -17.33 -2.20
N PHE A 67 14.58 -16.43 -1.44
CA PHE A 67 13.72 -16.80 -0.34
C PHE A 67 12.38 -17.35 -0.82
N LYS A 68 11.99 -18.50 -0.28
CA LYS A 68 10.70 -19.15 -0.50
C LYS A 68 9.83 -18.95 0.74
N ASP A 69 9.24 -17.78 0.82
CA ASP A 69 8.43 -17.32 1.95
C ASP A 69 7.09 -16.72 1.46
N ASP A 70 6.29 -16.13 2.36
CA ASP A 70 4.94 -15.65 2.04
C ASP A 70 4.89 -14.47 1.05
N MET A 71 6.05 -13.91 0.65
CA MET A 71 6.10 -13.00 -0.50
C MET A 71 5.67 -13.66 -1.82
N LEU A 72 5.76 -15.00 -1.93
CA LEU A 72 5.30 -15.73 -3.12
C LEU A 72 3.78 -15.59 -3.35
N GLU A 73 3.00 -15.38 -2.28
CA GLU A 73 1.56 -15.11 -2.39
C GLU A 73 1.28 -13.69 -2.92
N LEU A 74 2.14 -12.74 -2.57
CA LEU A 74 1.94 -11.32 -2.92
C LEU A 74 2.39 -11.00 -4.35
N TYR A 75 3.44 -11.62 -4.84
CA TYR A 75 3.97 -11.31 -6.17
C TYR A 75 2.92 -11.37 -7.29
N PRO A 76 2.12 -12.43 -7.44
CA PRO A 76 1.09 -12.49 -8.49
C PRO A 76 -0.01 -11.43 -8.30
N LYS A 77 -0.33 -11.06 -7.08
CA LYS A 77 -1.30 -9.98 -6.78
C LYS A 77 -0.75 -8.62 -7.23
N LEU A 78 0.52 -8.33 -6.96
CA LEU A 78 1.19 -7.12 -7.41
C LEU A 78 1.31 -7.05 -8.94
N GLU A 79 1.55 -8.19 -9.59
CA GLU A 79 1.61 -8.26 -11.06
C GLU A 79 0.23 -7.96 -11.70
N SER A 80 -0.86 -8.50 -11.14
CA SER A 80 -2.21 -8.41 -11.71
C SER A 80 -2.95 -7.10 -11.41
N ALA A 81 -2.70 -6.49 -10.24
CA ALA A 81 -3.42 -5.29 -9.84
C ALA A 81 -3.01 -4.07 -10.66
N LYS A 82 -3.99 -3.26 -11.09
CA LYS A 82 -3.78 -1.96 -11.72
C LYS A 82 -3.63 -0.85 -10.69
N PHE A 83 -4.32 -0.96 -9.56
CA PHE A 83 -4.35 0.01 -8.50
C PHE A 83 -3.79 -0.58 -7.21
N LEU A 84 -2.95 0.18 -6.51
CA LEU A 84 -2.27 -0.23 -5.29
C LEU A 84 -2.59 0.73 -4.15
N LEU A 85 -2.96 0.19 -3.01
CA LEU A 85 -3.09 0.94 -1.77
C LEU A 85 -2.12 0.34 -0.74
N PHE A 86 -1.09 1.08 -0.36
CA PHE A 86 -0.19 0.67 0.72
C PHE A 86 -0.57 1.39 2.01
N GLY A 87 -0.90 0.62 3.04
CA GLY A 87 -1.21 1.11 4.38
C GLY A 87 -0.17 0.68 5.41
N THR A 88 0.27 1.59 6.27
CA THR A 88 1.29 1.32 7.28
C THR A 88 0.90 1.87 8.65
N PRO A 89 1.24 1.19 9.75
CA PRO A 89 1.33 1.86 11.04
C PRO A 89 2.56 2.76 11.05
N VAL A 90 2.55 3.80 11.87
CA VAL A 90 3.76 4.58 12.15
C VAL A 90 4.52 3.93 13.31
N PHE A 91 5.73 3.46 13.04
CA PHE A 91 6.66 2.93 14.04
C PHE A 91 7.94 3.76 14.02
N GLN A 92 8.31 4.33 15.16
CA GLN A 92 9.51 5.18 15.30
C GLN A 92 9.57 6.28 14.21
N GLY A 93 8.43 6.95 13.97
CA GLY A 93 8.33 8.09 13.07
C GLY A 93 8.27 7.75 11.56
N ASN A 94 8.23 6.45 11.19
CA ASN A 94 8.18 6.04 9.78
C ASN A 94 7.30 4.80 9.59
N LEU A 95 7.27 4.25 8.37
CA LEU A 95 6.56 3.01 8.07
C LEU A 95 7.15 1.80 8.82
N SER A 96 6.37 0.73 8.96
CA SER A 96 6.80 -0.49 9.62
C SER A 96 7.94 -1.19 8.87
N ALA A 97 8.85 -1.83 9.60
CA ALA A 97 9.91 -2.65 9.02
C ALA A 97 9.36 -3.77 8.13
N GLN A 98 8.18 -4.31 8.47
CA GLN A 98 7.51 -5.35 7.69
C GLN A 98 7.11 -4.83 6.30
N LEU A 99 6.51 -3.63 6.21
CA LEU A 99 6.18 -3.04 4.93
C LEU A 99 7.43 -2.68 4.13
N LYS A 100 8.47 -2.20 4.81
CA LYS A 100 9.77 -1.93 4.14
C LYS A 100 10.35 -3.20 3.54
N ALA A 101 10.30 -4.33 4.27
CA ALA A 101 10.74 -5.62 3.74
C ALA A 101 9.95 -6.03 2.49
N VAL A 102 8.62 -5.85 2.48
CA VAL A 102 7.79 -6.08 1.29
C VAL A 102 8.26 -5.23 0.11
N MET A 103 8.47 -3.92 0.32
CA MET A 103 8.92 -3.00 -0.72
C MET A 103 10.30 -3.40 -1.28
N ASP A 104 11.26 -3.72 -0.42
CA ASP A 104 12.61 -4.16 -0.83
C ASP A 104 12.57 -5.48 -1.62
N ARG A 105 11.66 -6.37 -1.23
CA ARG A 105 11.48 -7.66 -1.90
C ARG A 105 10.82 -7.56 -3.27
N CYS A 106 10.13 -6.44 -3.59
CA CYS A 106 9.63 -6.14 -4.94
C CYS A 106 10.74 -6.06 -5.99
N ARG A 107 12.00 -5.88 -5.58
CA ARG A 107 13.18 -6.00 -6.46
C ARG A 107 13.16 -7.29 -7.30
N ALA A 108 12.63 -8.37 -6.75
CA ALA A 108 12.54 -9.65 -7.48
C ALA A 108 11.57 -9.60 -8.67
N LEU A 109 10.47 -8.83 -8.58
CA LEU A 109 9.54 -8.60 -9.68
C LEU A 109 10.19 -7.72 -10.77
N VAL A 110 10.81 -6.62 -10.37
CA VAL A 110 11.46 -5.68 -11.28
C VAL A 110 12.62 -6.34 -12.02
N ALA A 111 13.41 -7.18 -11.34
CA ALA A 111 14.50 -7.93 -11.97
C ALA A 111 14.01 -8.92 -13.03
N LYS A 112 12.84 -9.54 -12.80
CA LYS A 112 12.19 -10.44 -13.75
C LYS A 112 11.54 -9.69 -14.91
N ASN A 113 10.85 -8.59 -14.62
CA ASN A 113 10.17 -7.74 -15.59
C ASN A 113 10.33 -6.25 -15.19
N PRO A 114 11.25 -5.50 -15.81
CA PRO A 114 11.52 -4.11 -15.47
C PRO A 114 10.32 -3.15 -15.60
N ILE A 115 9.30 -3.55 -16.35
CA ILE A 115 8.09 -2.72 -16.55
C ILE A 115 6.87 -3.24 -15.77
N VAL A 116 7.06 -4.16 -14.81
CA VAL A 116 5.98 -4.81 -14.07
C VAL A 116 5.05 -3.84 -13.34
N PHE A 117 5.59 -2.71 -12.91
CA PHE A 117 4.84 -1.66 -12.22
C PHE A 117 4.48 -0.46 -13.10
N LYS A 118 4.94 -0.44 -14.36
CA LYS A 118 4.64 0.65 -15.28
C LYS A 118 3.12 0.80 -15.47
N GLU A 119 2.67 2.06 -15.48
CA GLU A 119 1.26 2.43 -15.66
C GLU A 119 0.31 1.98 -14.53
N LYS A 120 0.81 1.45 -13.43
CA LYS A 120 0.00 1.25 -12.23
C LYS A 120 -0.16 2.58 -11.47
N TYR A 121 -1.24 2.66 -10.70
CA TYR A 121 -1.56 3.82 -9.86
C TYR A 121 -1.48 3.44 -8.39
N GLY A 122 -0.89 4.29 -7.58
CA GLY A 122 -0.71 4.01 -6.16
C GLY A 122 -1.18 5.14 -5.25
N VAL A 123 -1.84 4.78 -4.15
CA VAL A 123 -2.14 5.68 -3.03
C VAL A 123 -1.56 5.11 -1.75
N ALA A 124 -1.31 5.99 -0.79
CA ALA A 124 -0.72 5.60 0.49
C ALA A 124 -1.57 6.10 1.66
N LEU A 125 -1.60 5.30 2.74
CA LEU A 125 -2.14 5.73 4.03
C LEU A 125 -1.21 5.33 5.18
N ALA A 126 -1.22 6.14 6.24
CA ALA A 126 -0.48 5.84 7.46
C ALA A 126 -1.32 6.13 8.69
N VAL A 127 -1.24 5.24 9.69
CA VAL A 127 -1.97 5.34 10.94
C VAL A 127 -0.98 5.51 12.10
N GLY A 128 -1.06 6.65 12.79
CA GLY A 128 -0.26 6.93 13.99
C GLY A 128 -1.09 6.81 15.28
N GLY A 129 -0.41 6.54 16.39
CA GLY A 129 -0.97 6.68 17.75
C GLY A 129 -1.28 8.14 18.05
N ASP A 130 -0.36 9.02 17.71
CA ASP A 130 -0.50 10.47 17.78
C ASP A 130 -1.03 11.08 16.48
N ARG A 131 -1.64 12.27 16.59
CA ARG A 131 -2.15 13.02 15.43
C ARG A 131 -1.03 13.46 14.48
N SER A 132 0.15 13.74 15.00
CA SER A 132 1.32 14.20 14.25
C SER A 132 2.55 13.40 14.67
N GLY A 133 2.52 12.08 14.41
CA GLY A 133 3.54 11.13 14.88
C GLY A 133 4.48 10.59 13.79
N GLY A 134 4.46 11.16 12.57
CA GLY A 134 5.30 10.69 11.45
C GLY A 134 4.50 10.07 10.29
N GLN A 135 3.18 10.24 10.26
CA GLN A 135 2.32 9.71 9.18
C GLN A 135 2.76 10.22 7.82
N GLU A 136 3.04 11.52 7.66
CA GLU A 136 3.46 12.09 6.39
C GLU A 136 4.84 11.57 5.94
N ILE A 137 5.75 11.33 6.89
CA ILE A 137 7.07 10.74 6.60
C ILE A 137 6.89 9.29 6.09
N ALA A 138 6.04 8.52 6.76
CA ALA A 138 5.74 7.15 6.35
C ALA A 138 5.06 7.08 4.96
N ILE A 139 4.10 7.97 4.71
CA ILE A 139 3.45 8.13 3.40
C ILE A 139 4.52 8.49 2.35
N ARG A 140 5.39 9.47 2.63
CA ARG A 140 6.44 9.90 1.69
C ARG A 140 7.35 8.74 1.32
N THR A 141 7.76 7.90 2.26
CA THR A 141 8.56 6.71 1.98
C THR A 141 7.86 5.74 1.02
N ILE A 142 6.54 5.59 1.13
CA ILE A 142 5.76 4.79 0.17
C ILE A 142 5.71 5.47 -1.21
N LEU A 143 5.52 6.80 -1.26
CA LEU A 143 5.50 7.53 -2.53
C LEU A 143 6.86 7.47 -3.25
N ASP A 144 7.98 7.51 -2.53
CA ASP A 144 9.31 7.35 -3.09
C ASP A 144 9.50 5.94 -3.71
N PHE A 145 8.96 4.89 -3.05
CA PHE A 145 8.89 3.55 -3.64
C PHE A 145 8.05 3.52 -4.93
N TYR A 146 6.91 4.20 -4.96
CA TYR A 146 6.10 4.29 -6.17
C TYR A 146 6.85 5.00 -7.30
N GLN A 147 7.46 6.13 -7.02
CA GLN A 147 8.24 6.88 -8.01
C GLN A 147 9.39 6.06 -8.58
N GLN A 148 10.16 5.38 -7.72
CA GLN A 148 11.28 4.52 -8.13
C GLN A 148 10.84 3.39 -9.06
N ASN A 149 9.61 2.90 -8.90
CA ASN A 149 9.07 1.76 -9.64
C ASN A 149 8.11 2.16 -10.78
N HIS A 150 8.10 3.44 -11.19
CA HIS A 150 7.23 3.97 -12.26
C HIS A 150 5.73 3.81 -11.99
N ILE A 151 5.32 3.72 -10.72
CA ILE A 151 3.93 3.74 -10.29
C ILE A 151 3.50 5.20 -10.17
N PHE A 152 2.40 5.58 -10.82
CA PHE A 152 1.83 6.92 -10.69
C PHE A 152 1.25 7.10 -9.29
N SER A 153 1.94 7.88 -8.46
CA SER A 153 1.44 8.21 -7.12
C SER A 153 0.29 9.21 -7.20
N LEU A 154 -0.80 8.89 -6.52
CA LEU A 154 -1.99 9.72 -6.44
C LEU A 154 -2.19 10.23 -5.02
N SER A 155 -2.66 11.46 -4.91
CA SER A 155 -3.13 12.06 -3.67
C SER A 155 -4.59 12.49 -3.79
N GLY A 156 -5.23 12.80 -2.68
CA GLY A 156 -6.57 13.38 -2.69
C GLY A 156 -6.57 14.90 -2.94
N GLY A 157 -5.40 15.48 -3.23
CA GLY A 157 -5.23 16.92 -3.46
C GLY A 157 -5.17 17.73 -2.17
N ALA A 158 -5.10 19.06 -2.31
CA ALA A 158 -5.05 19.98 -1.19
C ALA A 158 -6.24 19.83 -0.22
N PHE A 159 -6.07 20.35 0.98
CA PHE A 159 -7.09 20.35 2.05
C PHE A 159 -7.43 18.96 2.61
N GLY A 160 -6.42 18.27 3.14
CA GLY A 160 -6.60 17.10 4.00
C GLY A 160 -6.27 15.74 3.40
N ALA A 161 -5.66 15.71 2.19
CA ALA A 161 -5.16 14.46 1.61
C ALA A 161 -3.96 14.72 0.67
N ASN A 162 -3.10 15.67 1.03
CA ASN A 162 -2.09 16.30 0.17
C ASN A 162 -1.08 15.27 -0.41
N LEU A 163 -0.60 14.35 0.42
CA LEU A 163 0.31 13.28 0.01
C LEU A 163 -0.36 11.90 0.01
N GLY A 164 -1.42 11.75 0.79
CA GLY A 164 -2.12 10.50 1.05
C GLY A 164 -3.07 10.67 2.23
N ALA A 165 -3.49 9.58 2.87
CA ALA A 165 -4.36 9.64 4.03
C ALA A 165 -3.57 9.45 5.34
N SER A 166 -3.48 10.50 6.14
CA SER A 166 -2.93 10.48 7.50
C SER A 166 -4.05 10.24 8.49
N LEU A 167 -3.94 9.20 9.31
CA LEU A 167 -4.96 8.79 10.28
C LEU A 167 -4.41 8.77 11.71
N TRP A 168 -5.30 8.96 12.64
CA TRP A 168 -5.04 8.99 14.07
C TRP A 168 -5.82 7.90 14.81
N SER A 169 -5.12 6.95 15.40
CA SER A 169 -5.74 5.86 16.18
C SER A 169 -5.98 6.19 17.64
N ARG A 170 -5.39 7.27 18.16
CA ARG A 170 -5.44 7.62 19.61
C ARG A 170 -4.99 6.47 20.51
N ASP A 171 -4.13 5.59 20.00
CA ASP A 171 -3.76 4.30 20.62
C ASP A 171 -4.93 3.37 20.97
N LEU A 172 -6.10 3.60 20.34
CA LEU A 172 -7.32 2.80 20.50
C LEU A 172 -7.55 1.85 19.31
N GLY A 173 -6.51 1.58 18.53
CA GLY A 173 -6.59 0.66 17.38
C GLY A 173 -7.64 1.07 16.35
N GLY A 174 -8.41 0.11 15.86
CA GLY A 174 -9.49 0.34 14.91
C GLY A 174 -10.60 1.26 15.43
N ASN A 175 -10.93 1.17 16.73
CA ASN A 175 -11.94 2.03 17.35
C ASN A 175 -11.54 3.50 17.34
N GLY A 176 -10.24 3.80 17.43
CA GLY A 176 -9.75 5.17 17.34
C GLY A 176 -9.81 5.69 15.91
N VAL A 177 -9.37 4.89 14.94
CA VAL A 177 -9.42 5.25 13.52
C VAL A 177 -10.86 5.46 13.04
N GLN A 178 -11.79 4.64 13.49
CA GLN A 178 -13.22 4.79 13.16
C GLN A 178 -13.79 6.16 13.57
N LYS A 179 -13.22 6.78 14.61
CA LYS A 179 -13.61 8.12 15.11
C LYS A 179 -12.81 9.25 14.49
N ASP A 180 -11.84 8.98 13.63
CA ASP A 180 -11.04 10.00 12.95
C ASP A 180 -11.70 10.43 11.62
N GLU A 181 -12.72 11.28 11.73
CA GLU A 181 -13.49 11.75 10.57
C GLU A 181 -12.62 12.44 9.51
N GLU A 182 -11.56 13.15 9.91
CA GLU A 182 -10.64 13.78 8.96
C GLU A 182 -9.82 12.74 8.20
N GLY A 183 -9.29 11.74 8.91
CA GLY A 183 -8.56 10.63 8.30
C GLY A 183 -9.45 9.82 7.37
N LEU A 184 -10.69 9.50 7.77
CA LEU A 184 -11.65 8.81 6.92
C LEU A 184 -12.06 9.66 5.70
N ARG A 185 -12.19 10.98 5.85
CA ARG A 185 -12.40 11.90 4.72
C ARG A 185 -11.21 11.86 3.77
N ALA A 186 -9.99 11.84 4.27
CA ALA A 186 -8.78 11.73 3.44
C ALA A 186 -8.77 10.42 2.64
N ILE A 187 -9.13 9.28 3.24
CA ILE A 187 -9.30 8.02 2.53
C ILE A 187 -10.31 8.16 1.38
N ARG A 188 -11.49 8.70 1.67
CA ARG A 188 -12.52 8.91 0.63
C ARG A 188 -12.01 9.76 -0.54
N LYS A 189 -11.19 10.80 -0.26
CA LYS A 189 -10.61 11.66 -1.29
C LYS A 189 -9.60 10.93 -2.18
N ILE A 190 -8.66 10.15 -1.59
CA ILE A 190 -7.68 9.40 -2.38
C ILE A 190 -8.34 8.32 -3.23
N ILE A 191 -9.36 7.64 -2.72
CA ILE A 191 -10.11 6.62 -3.48
C ILE A 191 -10.93 7.26 -4.60
N LYS A 192 -11.59 8.39 -4.34
CA LYS A 192 -12.30 9.14 -5.39
C LYS A 192 -11.34 9.53 -6.53
N ARG A 193 -10.15 10.06 -6.20
CA ARG A 193 -9.14 10.41 -7.20
C ARG A 193 -8.69 9.21 -8.03
N MET A 194 -8.55 8.06 -7.39
CA MET A 194 -8.22 6.80 -8.07
C MET A 194 -9.35 6.37 -9.02
N ALA A 195 -10.60 6.53 -8.62
CA ALA A 195 -11.77 6.18 -9.43
C ALA A 195 -11.88 7.03 -10.71
N GLU A 196 -11.48 8.30 -10.67
CA GLU A 196 -11.46 9.18 -11.84
C GLU A 196 -10.54 8.64 -12.97
N LEU A 197 -9.52 7.84 -12.62
CA LEU A 197 -8.58 7.25 -13.58
C LEU A 197 -8.94 5.82 -13.98
N LYS A 198 -9.86 5.17 -13.27
CA LYS A 198 -10.29 3.79 -13.55
C LYS A 198 -11.00 3.67 -14.90
N ASP A 199 -11.75 4.68 -15.27
CA ASP A 199 -12.61 4.68 -16.46
C ASP A 199 -11.94 5.36 -17.69
N GLY A 200 -10.66 5.75 -17.57
CA GLY A 200 -9.86 6.21 -18.72
C GLY A 200 -10.06 7.67 -19.10
N ASN A 201 -10.47 8.52 -18.15
CA ASN A 201 -10.52 9.99 -18.33
C ASN A 201 -9.20 10.65 -17.91
#